data_036f46dac9d6713ed64c389b70cd85a5
#
_entry.id   036f46dac9d6713ed64c389b70cd85a5
#
_cell.length_a   1.000
_cell.length_b   1.000
_cell.length_c   1.000
_cell.angle_alpha   90.00
_cell.angle_beta   90.00
_cell.angle_gamma   90.00
#
_symmetry.space_group_name_H-M   'P 1'
#
loop_
_entity.id
_entity.type
_entity.pdbx_description
1 polymer ?
#
loop_
_entity_poly.entity_id
_entity_poly.type
_entity_poly.pdbx_seq_one_letter_code
_entity_poly.pdbx_strand_id
1 'polypeptide(L)'
;MRRNLPLLTWLSAAALLCLRGPGFAAEPITYAAGSDPQVFCDAVQQALDREDFATLSATVKAARTLAARFPGGRTVLEGFYDTVAGSGCVGNSAYLQPFWRDEKAVDRRSDHLNHWREDGSDPIGSAIALAEFWDDFAWVSSGSSWMSKLPLMENYLFNQRVETASSYLKDMDPRVDAEAYLTLMNLARDQHQSRFKIDALFEEARRQYPTVITYYRDYAEMLMPRWYGARGEVGEFARSLLRDPGGDDGAIFYSRVLERVAYDPEVDVLLAEIGPDWTVARDAFQIREKRYGLSSNAWGALCYLAAAAGDRPTAREAFRHWVTHVNIYARGGGGDFFLRILPWIMARDGDKTPPPQL
;
A
#
# COMPACT_ATOMS: atom_id res chain seq x y z
N MET A 1 -26.20 -39.99 -70.43
CA MET A 1 -26.71 -39.24 -69.25
C MET A 1 -25.56 -38.78 -68.39
N ARG A 2 -25.22 -37.52 -68.51
CA ARG A 2 -24.13 -36.88 -67.72
C ARG A 2 -24.73 -36.31 -66.47
N ARG A 3 -24.23 -36.68 -65.28
CA ARG A 3 -24.54 -36.05 -63.99
C ARG A 3 -23.39 -35.15 -63.61
N ASN A 4 -23.72 -33.86 -63.52
CA ASN A 4 -22.83 -32.82 -63.03
C ASN A 4 -22.75 -32.92 -61.49
N LEU A 5 -21.53 -32.95 -60.92
CA LEU A 5 -21.24 -32.70 -59.53
C LEU A 5 -20.90 -31.19 -59.38
N PRO A 6 -21.37 -30.49 -58.34
CA PRO A 6 -20.95 -29.12 -58.06
C PRO A 6 -19.61 -29.12 -57.31
N LEU A 7 -18.73 -28.25 -57.76
CA LEU A 7 -17.48 -27.86 -57.07
C LEU A 7 -17.81 -27.17 -55.75
N LEU A 8 -17.37 -27.76 -54.65
CA LEU A 8 -17.29 -27.10 -53.34
C LEU A 8 -16.06 -26.17 -53.34
N THR A 9 -16.35 -24.88 -53.37
CA THR A 9 -15.36 -23.81 -53.12
C THR A 9 -14.96 -23.81 -51.65
N TRP A 10 -13.71 -24.09 -51.36
CA TRP A 10 -13.08 -23.87 -50.07
C TRP A 10 -12.84 -22.39 -49.91
N LEU A 11 -13.63 -21.75 -49.06
CA LEU A 11 -13.34 -20.42 -48.54
C LEU A 11 -12.27 -20.56 -47.45
N SER A 12 -11.05 -20.19 -47.82
CA SER A 12 -9.95 -20.00 -46.90
C SER A 12 -10.31 -18.89 -45.93
N ALA A 13 -10.45 -19.24 -44.64
CA ALA A 13 -10.47 -18.27 -43.58
C ALA A 13 -9.12 -17.55 -43.53
N ALA A 14 -9.04 -16.41 -44.20
CA ALA A 14 -7.91 -15.48 -44.01
C ALA A 14 -7.94 -14.97 -42.57
N ALA A 15 -6.95 -15.37 -41.80
CA ALA A 15 -6.67 -14.78 -40.52
C ALA A 15 -6.49 -13.26 -40.72
N LEU A 16 -7.41 -12.47 -40.19
CA LEU A 16 -7.20 -11.05 -40.01
C LEU A 16 -6.07 -10.86 -38.96
N LEU A 17 -4.84 -10.86 -39.45
CA LEU A 17 -3.76 -10.18 -38.74
C LEU A 17 -4.14 -8.70 -38.71
N CYS A 18 -4.64 -8.22 -37.59
CA CYS A 18 -4.74 -6.80 -37.30
C CYS A 18 -3.31 -6.25 -37.39
N LEU A 19 -2.94 -5.74 -38.54
CA LEU A 19 -1.78 -4.85 -38.71
C LEU A 19 -2.05 -3.63 -37.83
N ARG A 20 -1.46 -3.63 -36.62
CA ARG A 20 -1.32 -2.39 -35.85
C ARG A 20 -0.53 -1.42 -36.73
N GLY A 21 -1.19 -0.40 -37.24
CA GLY A 21 -0.54 0.68 -37.96
C GLY A 21 0.49 1.37 -37.05
N PRO A 22 1.56 1.93 -37.61
CA PRO A 22 2.54 2.63 -36.79
C PRO A 22 1.89 3.87 -36.18
N GLY A 23 1.79 3.94 -34.84
CA GLY A 23 1.77 5.22 -34.20
C GLY A 23 0.64 5.64 -33.26
N PHE A 24 -0.20 4.74 -32.75
CA PHE A 24 -0.99 5.13 -31.58
C PHE A 24 -0.24 4.69 -30.32
N ALA A 25 0.28 5.70 -29.58
CA ALA A 25 0.76 5.43 -28.22
C ALA A 25 -0.40 4.85 -27.41
N ALA A 26 -0.12 3.80 -26.61
CA ALA A 26 -1.15 3.24 -25.73
C ALA A 26 -1.64 4.33 -24.76
N GLU A 27 -2.95 4.42 -24.58
CA GLU A 27 -3.52 5.36 -23.64
C GLU A 27 -3.36 4.84 -22.20
N PRO A 28 -2.91 5.67 -21.26
CA PRO A 28 -2.79 5.26 -19.86
C PRO A 28 -4.16 5.10 -19.22
N ILE A 29 -4.28 4.13 -18.31
CA ILE A 29 -5.40 4.06 -17.37
C ILE A 29 -5.24 5.22 -16.40
N THR A 30 -6.27 6.07 -16.26
CA THR A 30 -6.23 7.24 -15.41
C THR A 30 -7.18 7.12 -14.24
N TYR A 31 -6.75 7.60 -13.08
CA TYR A 31 -7.61 7.74 -11.91
C TYR A 31 -8.30 9.10 -11.93
N ALA A 32 -9.63 9.10 -11.95
CA ALA A 32 -10.39 10.34 -11.81
C ALA A 32 -10.53 10.69 -10.31
N ALA A 33 -10.12 11.90 -9.94
CA ALA A 33 -10.23 12.36 -8.55
C ALA A 33 -11.68 12.24 -8.04
N GLY A 34 -11.84 11.60 -6.88
CA GLY A 34 -13.15 11.36 -6.27
C GLY A 34 -13.87 10.09 -6.76
N SER A 35 -13.33 9.35 -7.73
CA SER A 35 -13.84 8.04 -8.09
C SER A 35 -13.42 6.97 -7.07
N ASP A 36 -14.06 5.80 -7.15
CA ASP A 36 -13.62 4.64 -6.37
C ASP A 36 -12.24 4.17 -6.87
N PRO A 37 -11.20 4.14 -6.02
CA PRO A 37 -9.89 3.60 -6.38
C PRO A 37 -9.93 2.20 -6.97
N GLN A 38 -10.90 1.37 -6.57
CA GLN A 38 -11.03 -0.01 -7.05
C GLN A 38 -11.23 -0.06 -8.57
N VAL A 39 -11.94 0.90 -9.16
CA VAL A 39 -12.15 0.98 -10.62
C VAL A 39 -10.82 1.12 -11.36
N PHE A 40 -9.92 1.96 -10.85
CA PHE A 40 -8.57 2.10 -11.43
C PHE A 40 -7.78 0.79 -11.31
N CYS A 41 -7.78 0.21 -10.13
CA CYS A 41 -7.02 -1.01 -9.86
C CYS A 41 -7.55 -2.22 -10.62
N ASP A 42 -8.87 -2.35 -10.76
CA ASP A 42 -9.47 -3.41 -11.59
C ASP A 42 -9.05 -3.27 -13.05
N ALA A 43 -8.97 -2.05 -13.57
CA ALA A 43 -8.50 -1.80 -14.93
C ALA A 43 -7.01 -2.15 -15.09
N VAL A 44 -6.16 -1.80 -14.11
CA VAL A 44 -4.73 -2.18 -14.09
C VAL A 44 -4.57 -3.70 -14.01
N GLN A 45 -5.34 -4.36 -13.14
CA GLN A 45 -5.34 -5.81 -13.03
C GLN A 45 -5.73 -6.47 -14.36
N GLN A 46 -6.79 -6.00 -15.01
CA GLN A 46 -7.24 -6.53 -16.30
C GLN A 46 -6.20 -6.32 -17.40
N ALA A 47 -5.47 -5.20 -17.39
CA ALA A 47 -4.39 -4.96 -18.35
C ALA A 47 -3.24 -5.96 -18.14
N LEU A 48 -2.88 -6.26 -16.89
CA LEU A 48 -1.88 -7.27 -16.56
C LEU A 48 -2.34 -8.67 -16.99
N ASP A 49 -3.58 -9.06 -16.69
CA ASP A 49 -4.13 -10.39 -17.03
C ASP A 49 -4.23 -10.63 -18.54
N ARG A 50 -4.32 -9.55 -19.33
CA ARG A 50 -4.33 -9.59 -20.80
C ARG A 50 -2.95 -9.40 -21.43
N GLU A 51 -1.92 -9.22 -20.61
CA GLU A 51 -0.57 -8.89 -21.04
C GLU A 51 -0.52 -7.62 -21.93
N ASP A 52 -1.40 -6.64 -21.66
CA ASP A 52 -1.35 -5.34 -22.33
C ASP A 52 -0.27 -4.45 -21.71
N PHE A 53 0.98 -4.84 -21.96
CA PHE A 53 2.16 -4.20 -21.40
C PHE A 53 2.34 -2.76 -21.90
N ALA A 54 1.85 -2.47 -23.09
CA ALA A 54 1.87 -1.10 -23.61
C ALA A 54 0.99 -0.16 -22.75
N THR A 55 -0.22 -0.60 -22.40
CA THR A 55 -1.12 0.16 -21.51
C THR A 55 -0.56 0.24 -20.09
N LEU A 56 0.00 -0.86 -19.54
CA LEU A 56 0.65 -0.83 -18.21
C LEU A 56 1.80 0.17 -18.16
N SER A 57 2.68 0.11 -19.16
CA SER A 57 3.85 0.99 -19.25
C SER A 57 3.46 2.47 -19.42
N ALA A 58 2.42 2.76 -20.21
CA ALA A 58 1.87 4.11 -20.32
C ALA A 58 1.27 4.57 -18.99
N THR A 59 0.56 3.68 -18.27
CA THR A 59 -0.09 3.98 -17.00
C THR A 59 0.92 4.30 -15.91
N VAL A 60 1.92 3.45 -15.69
CA VAL A 60 2.94 3.70 -14.67
C VAL A 60 3.75 4.95 -14.98
N LYS A 61 4.08 5.20 -16.25
CA LYS A 61 4.77 6.41 -16.68
C LYS A 61 3.95 7.67 -16.38
N ALA A 62 2.64 7.64 -16.59
CA ALA A 62 1.75 8.74 -16.21
C ALA A 62 1.67 8.90 -14.69
N ALA A 63 1.59 7.81 -13.94
CA ALA A 63 1.50 7.82 -12.48
C ALA A 63 2.78 8.35 -11.80
N ARG A 64 3.96 8.22 -12.41
CA ARG A 64 5.23 8.79 -11.93
C ARG A 64 5.21 10.32 -11.78
N THR A 65 4.27 10.99 -12.40
CA THR A 65 4.09 12.44 -12.19
C THR A 65 3.62 12.79 -10.78
N LEU A 66 3.11 11.82 -10.03
CA LEU A 66 2.56 11.94 -8.67
C LEU A 66 1.43 12.96 -8.53
N ALA A 67 0.80 13.35 -9.64
CA ALA A 67 -0.24 14.37 -9.65
C ALA A 67 -1.55 13.89 -9.00
N ALA A 68 -1.88 12.60 -9.17
CA ALA A 68 -3.12 12.01 -8.67
C ALA A 68 -2.91 11.28 -7.34
N ARG A 69 -3.93 11.37 -6.46
CA ARG A 69 -3.94 10.76 -5.14
C ARG A 69 -5.25 10.03 -4.89
N PHE A 70 -5.14 8.89 -4.24
CA PHE A 70 -6.29 8.21 -3.65
C PHE A 70 -6.74 8.89 -2.34
N PRO A 71 -7.94 8.61 -1.86
CA PRO A 71 -8.36 9.02 -0.52
C PRO A 71 -7.31 8.59 0.52
N GLY A 72 -7.02 9.49 1.46
CA GLY A 72 -5.95 9.30 2.43
C GLY A 72 -4.58 9.75 1.97
N GLY A 73 -4.43 10.19 0.71
CA GLY A 73 -3.23 10.85 0.18
C GLY A 73 -2.16 9.93 -0.39
N ARG A 74 -2.41 8.61 -0.47
CA ARG A 74 -1.52 7.69 -1.21
C ARG A 74 -1.48 8.07 -2.69
N THR A 75 -0.35 7.87 -3.33
CA THR A 75 -0.22 8.12 -4.76
C THR A 75 -0.94 7.06 -5.59
N VAL A 76 -1.38 7.43 -6.77
CA VAL A 76 -1.88 6.46 -7.75
C VAL A 76 -0.76 5.52 -8.21
N LEU A 77 0.51 5.99 -8.15
CA LEU A 77 1.69 5.17 -8.42
C LEU A 77 1.80 3.99 -7.44
N GLU A 78 1.69 4.26 -6.11
CA GLU A 78 1.65 3.21 -5.09
C GLU A 78 0.53 2.20 -5.34
N GLY A 79 -0.67 2.68 -5.66
CA GLY A 79 -1.80 1.79 -5.95
C GLY A 79 -1.64 0.98 -7.23
N PHE A 80 -0.93 1.51 -8.23
CA PHE A 80 -0.56 0.76 -9.42
C PHE A 80 0.35 -0.42 -9.04
N TYR A 81 1.43 -0.16 -8.32
CA TYR A 81 2.37 -1.21 -7.94
C TYR A 81 1.75 -2.24 -6.99
N ASP A 82 1.03 -1.81 -5.94
CA ASP A 82 0.26 -2.74 -5.10
C ASP A 82 -0.63 -3.68 -5.92
N THR A 83 -1.30 -3.15 -6.96
CA THR A 83 -2.20 -3.93 -7.80
C THR A 83 -1.44 -4.96 -8.63
N VAL A 84 -0.38 -4.56 -9.33
CA VAL A 84 0.38 -5.48 -10.18
C VAL A 84 1.19 -6.48 -9.36
N ALA A 85 1.67 -6.11 -8.18
CA ALA A 85 2.34 -7.02 -7.26
C ALA A 85 1.38 -8.01 -6.58
N GLY A 86 0.10 -7.67 -6.43
CA GLY A 86 -0.90 -8.56 -5.82
C GLY A 86 -1.26 -8.22 -4.37
N SER A 87 -0.86 -7.06 -3.87
CA SER A 87 -1.15 -6.59 -2.50
C SER A 87 -2.52 -5.95 -2.35
N GLY A 88 -3.18 -5.69 -3.48
CA GLY A 88 -4.50 -5.06 -3.56
C GLY A 88 -4.46 -3.54 -3.59
N CYS A 89 -5.53 -2.96 -4.10
CA CYS A 89 -5.65 -1.57 -4.53
C CYS A 89 -5.33 -0.49 -3.48
N VAL A 90 -5.73 -0.67 -2.26
CA VAL A 90 -5.79 0.44 -1.27
C VAL A 90 -5.09 0.06 0.04
N GLY A 91 -3.93 -0.59 -0.07
CA GLY A 91 -3.11 -0.88 1.11
C GLY A 91 -3.74 -1.93 2.03
N ASN A 92 -4.51 -2.85 1.47
CA ASN A 92 -4.87 -4.06 2.17
C ASN A 92 -3.61 -4.93 2.26
N SER A 93 -3.32 -5.38 3.47
CA SER A 93 -2.18 -6.24 3.73
C SER A 93 -2.14 -7.41 2.76
N ALA A 94 -1.01 -7.65 2.10
CA ALA A 94 -0.83 -8.70 1.09
C ALA A 94 -1.36 -10.05 1.57
N TYR A 95 -1.10 -10.44 2.82
CA TYR A 95 -1.56 -11.71 3.39
C TYR A 95 -3.07 -11.85 3.54
N LEU A 96 -3.86 -10.80 3.37
CA LEU A 96 -5.32 -10.87 3.39
C LEU A 96 -5.91 -11.17 2.01
N GLN A 97 -5.11 -11.08 0.94
CA GLN A 97 -5.59 -11.34 -0.41
C GLN A 97 -5.73 -12.85 -0.65
N PRO A 98 -6.92 -13.31 -1.07
CA PRO A 98 -7.15 -14.73 -1.36
C PRO A 98 -6.20 -15.29 -2.43
N PHE A 99 -5.74 -14.44 -3.33
CA PHE A 99 -4.81 -14.72 -4.40
C PHE A 99 -3.55 -15.46 -3.91
N TRP A 100 -2.97 -15.05 -2.77
CA TRP A 100 -1.74 -15.66 -2.25
C TRP A 100 -1.89 -17.10 -1.75
N ARG A 101 -3.11 -17.60 -1.63
CA ARG A 101 -3.43 -18.98 -1.22
C ARG A 101 -3.58 -19.93 -2.41
N ASP A 102 -3.59 -19.40 -3.62
CA ASP A 102 -3.69 -20.17 -4.87
C ASP A 102 -2.33 -20.14 -5.57
N GLU A 103 -1.55 -21.20 -5.42
CA GLU A 103 -0.22 -21.34 -6.06
C GLU A 103 -0.27 -21.04 -7.55
N LYS A 104 -1.31 -21.53 -8.26
CA LYS A 104 -1.46 -21.28 -9.69
C LYS A 104 -1.71 -19.81 -10.02
N ALA A 105 -2.38 -19.07 -9.12
CA ALA A 105 -2.57 -17.64 -9.29
C ALA A 105 -1.26 -16.88 -9.05
N VAL A 106 -0.49 -17.30 -8.06
CA VAL A 106 0.85 -16.74 -7.77
C VAL A 106 1.80 -17.00 -8.94
N ASP A 107 1.86 -18.24 -9.46
CA ASP A 107 2.68 -18.57 -10.62
C ASP A 107 2.30 -17.73 -11.85
N ARG A 108 1.01 -17.67 -12.19
CA ARG A 108 0.53 -16.82 -13.30
C ARG A 108 0.92 -15.36 -13.16
N ARG A 109 0.84 -14.82 -11.93
CA ARG A 109 1.22 -13.42 -11.66
C ARG A 109 2.72 -13.22 -11.92
N SER A 110 3.52 -14.11 -11.40
CA SER A 110 4.97 -14.12 -11.64
C SER A 110 5.29 -14.19 -13.14
N ASP A 111 4.61 -15.06 -13.88
CA ASP A 111 4.79 -15.20 -15.33
C ASP A 111 4.44 -13.90 -16.07
N HIS A 112 3.27 -13.30 -15.78
CA HIS A 112 2.85 -12.04 -16.42
C HIS A 112 3.84 -10.89 -16.13
N LEU A 113 4.36 -10.79 -14.90
CA LEU A 113 5.36 -9.76 -14.55
C LEU A 113 6.69 -10.01 -15.26
N ASN A 114 7.12 -11.28 -15.40
CA ASN A 114 8.32 -11.62 -16.16
C ASN A 114 8.13 -11.34 -17.66
N HIS A 115 6.98 -11.67 -18.25
CA HIS A 115 6.66 -11.33 -19.64
C HIS A 115 6.67 -9.80 -19.84
N TRP A 116 6.15 -9.01 -18.88
CA TRP A 116 6.26 -7.54 -18.95
C TRP A 116 7.71 -7.08 -18.94
N ARG A 117 8.55 -7.71 -18.14
CA ARG A 117 9.99 -7.40 -18.11
C ARG A 117 10.67 -7.77 -19.44
N GLU A 118 10.33 -8.92 -20.02
CA GLU A 118 10.86 -9.38 -21.31
C GLU A 118 10.38 -8.53 -22.49
N ASP A 119 9.15 -8.03 -22.45
CA ASP A 119 8.61 -7.09 -23.43
C ASP A 119 9.44 -5.79 -23.50
N GLY A 120 10.01 -5.37 -22.40
CA GLY A 120 10.96 -4.23 -22.34
C GLY A 120 10.32 -2.85 -22.52
N SER A 121 9.00 -2.74 -22.55
CA SER A 121 8.28 -1.45 -22.72
C SER A 121 8.46 -0.48 -21.54
N ASP A 122 8.62 -1.01 -20.31
CA ASP A 122 9.06 -0.26 -19.13
C ASP A 122 9.94 -1.12 -18.22
N PRO A 123 11.26 -1.18 -18.44
CA PRO A 123 12.16 -2.00 -17.65
C PRO A 123 12.24 -1.56 -16.17
N ILE A 124 11.95 -0.29 -15.87
CA ILE A 124 11.92 0.23 -14.50
C ILE A 124 10.66 -0.27 -13.79
N GLY A 125 9.50 -0.04 -14.39
CA GLY A 125 8.22 -0.42 -13.81
C GLY A 125 8.10 -1.92 -13.56
N SER A 126 8.50 -2.74 -14.53
CA SER A 126 8.49 -4.20 -14.39
C SER A 126 9.45 -4.70 -13.31
N ALA A 127 10.62 -4.06 -13.16
CA ALA A 127 11.58 -4.42 -12.12
C ALA A 127 11.06 -4.12 -10.71
N ILE A 128 10.45 -2.94 -10.51
CA ILE A 128 9.83 -2.57 -9.22
C ILE A 128 8.67 -3.52 -8.91
N ALA A 129 7.77 -3.77 -9.88
CA ALA A 129 6.64 -4.67 -9.70
C ALA A 129 7.08 -6.10 -9.32
N LEU A 130 8.14 -6.63 -9.94
CA LEU A 130 8.71 -7.92 -9.58
C LEU A 130 9.35 -7.89 -8.18
N ALA A 131 10.03 -6.82 -7.83
CA ALA A 131 10.63 -6.69 -6.49
C ALA A 131 9.54 -6.68 -5.40
N GLU A 132 8.47 -5.92 -5.57
CA GLU A 132 7.35 -5.90 -4.64
C GLU A 132 6.61 -7.23 -4.56
N PHE A 133 6.35 -7.86 -5.72
CA PHE A 133 5.72 -9.18 -5.75
C PHE A 133 6.51 -10.20 -4.93
N TRP A 134 7.83 -10.27 -5.08
CA TRP A 134 8.65 -11.23 -4.35
C TRP A 134 8.80 -10.89 -2.87
N ASP A 135 8.82 -9.59 -2.52
CA ASP A 135 8.83 -9.13 -1.12
C ASP A 135 7.51 -9.48 -0.41
N ASP A 136 6.38 -9.16 -1.01
CA ASP A 136 5.06 -9.54 -0.51
C ASP A 136 4.91 -11.06 -0.39
N PHE A 137 5.40 -11.82 -1.37
CA PHE A 137 5.37 -13.27 -1.32
C PHE A 137 6.25 -13.83 -0.20
N ALA A 138 7.35 -13.18 0.14
CA ALA A 138 8.14 -13.53 1.31
C ALA A 138 7.31 -13.38 2.61
N TRP A 139 6.65 -12.25 2.79
CA TRP A 139 5.82 -11.98 3.96
C TRP A 139 4.60 -12.88 4.09
N VAL A 140 3.92 -13.16 2.99
CA VAL A 140 2.77 -14.07 2.97
C VAL A 140 3.13 -15.46 3.46
N SER A 141 4.28 -15.96 3.05
CA SER A 141 4.74 -17.30 3.45
C SER A 141 5.22 -17.38 4.90
N SER A 142 5.61 -16.24 5.49
CA SER A 142 5.92 -16.16 6.92
C SER A 142 4.67 -16.15 7.81
N GLY A 143 3.49 -15.94 7.22
CA GLY A 143 2.26 -15.77 7.96
C GLY A 143 2.29 -14.52 8.85
N SER A 144 1.57 -14.55 9.97
CA SER A 144 1.61 -13.48 10.98
C SER A 144 2.68 -13.72 12.06
N SER A 145 3.58 -14.68 11.84
CA SER A 145 4.60 -15.04 12.82
C SER A 145 5.80 -14.09 12.73
N TRP A 146 6.36 -13.76 13.91
CA TRP A 146 7.62 -13.02 13.97
C TRP A 146 8.76 -13.82 13.35
N MET A 147 9.64 -13.17 12.60
CA MET A 147 10.80 -13.79 11.96
C MET A 147 11.58 -14.71 12.91
N SER A 148 11.77 -14.29 14.17
CA SER A 148 12.47 -15.08 15.21
C SER A 148 11.77 -16.37 15.63
N LYS A 149 10.51 -16.56 15.22
CA LYS A 149 9.68 -17.73 15.54
C LYS A 149 9.38 -18.59 14.31
N LEU A 150 9.88 -18.21 13.13
CA LEU A 150 9.66 -18.98 11.91
C LEU A 150 10.42 -20.31 11.96
N PRO A 151 9.81 -21.42 11.53
CA PRO A 151 10.53 -22.66 11.26
C PRO A 151 11.69 -22.43 10.27
N LEU A 152 12.74 -23.24 10.37
CA LEU A 152 13.96 -23.07 9.55
C LEU A 152 13.68 -23.00 8.04
N MET A 153 12.75 -23.83 7.55
CA MET A 153 12.41 -23.85 6.12
C MET A 153 11.70 -22.58 5.69
N GLU A 154 10.77 -22.07 6.50
CA GLU A 154 10.02 -20.84 6.21
C GLU A 154 10.95 -19.63 6.23
N ASN A 155 11.89 -19.59 7.18
CA ASN A 155 12.91 -18.55 7.24
C ASN A 155 13.83 -18.61 6.01
N TYR A 156 14.25 -19.80 5.57
CA TYR A 156 15.04 -19.97 4.36
C TYR A 156 14.29 -19.46 3.12
N LEU A 157 13.02 -19.84 2.96
CA LEU A 157 12.19 -19.39 1.84
C LEU A 157 11.95 -17.90 1.85
N PHE A 158 11.72 -17.31 3.03
CA PHE A 158 11.61 -15.87 3.19
C PHE A 158 12.86 -15.16 2.66
N ASN A 159 14.02 -15.53 3.18
CA ASN A 159 15.30 -14.90 2.77
C ASN A 159 15.57 -15.07 1.27
N GLN A 160 15.29 -16.24 0.70
CA GLN A 160 15.47 -16.50 -0.72
C GLN A 160 14.59 -15.56 -1.57
N ARG A 161 13.33 -15.34 -1.17
CA ARG A 161 12.41 -14.44 -1.87
C ARG A 161 12.82 -12.99 -1.75
N VAL A 162 13.22 -12.54 -0.57
CA VAL A 162 13.74 -11.19 -0.35
C VAL A 162 15.03 -10.94 -1.16
N GLU A 163 15.90 -11.95 -1.28
CA GLU A 163 17.08 -11.87 -2.15
C GLU A 163 16.70 -11.77 -3.61
N THR A 164 15.70 -12.56 -4.06
CA THR A 164 15.15 -12.48 -5.41
C THR A 164 14.58 -11.08 -5.67
N ALA A 165 13.76 -10.55 -4.77
CA ALA A 165 13.21 -9.20 -4.86
C ALA A 165 14.32 -8.14 -5.02
N SER A 166 15.34 -8.21 -4.16
CA SER A 166 16.46 -7.28 -4.17
C SER A 166 17.27 -7.33 -5.47
N SER A 167 17.35 -8.49 -6.10
CA SER A 167 18.10 -8.67 -7.36
C SER A 167 17.55 -7.82 -8.50
N TYR A 168 16.24 -7.57 -8.53
CA TYR A 168 15.61 -6.75 -9.56
C TYR A 168 15.96 -5.26 -9.46
N LEU A 169 16.29 -4.78 -8.26
CA LEU A 169 16.60 -3.37 -8.00
C LEU A 169 18.10 -3.09 -7.83
N LYS A 170 18.96 -4.11 -7.93
CA LYS A 170 20.39 -4.01 -7.59
C LYS A 170 21.12 -2.85 -8.27
N ASP A 171 20.83 -2.62 -9.54
CA ASP A 171 21.52 -1.62 -10.37
C ASP A 171 20.61 -0.44 -10.73
N MET A 172 19.44 -0.33 -10.06
CA MET A 172 18.48 0.72 -10.32
C MET A 172 18.85 2.01 -9.58
N ASP A 173 18.75 3.14 -10.29
CA ASP A 173 18.77 4.45 -9.65
C ASP A 173 17.36 4.75 -9.08
N PRO A 174 17.17 4.80 -7.76
CA PRO A 174 15.82 5.00 -7.18
C PRO A 174 15.22 6.38 -7.48
N ARG A 175 16.02 7.34 -7.97
CA ARG A 175 15.53 8.68 -8.32
C ARG A 175 14.62 8.72 -9.54
N VAL A 176 14.50 7.63 -10.28
CA VAL A 176 13.66 7.53 -11.47
C VAL A 176 12.20 7.21 -11.18
N ASP A 177 11.93 6.67 -9.98
CA ASP A 177 10.58 6.25 -9.58
C ASP A 177 10.42 6.35 -8.05
N ALA A 178 9.37 7.02 -7.60
CA ALA A 178 9.13 7.21 -6.18
C ALA A 178 8.92 5.89 -5.42
N GLU A 179 8.31 4.89 -6.05
CA GLU A 179 8.08 3.59 -5.44
C GLU A 179 9.37 2.83 -5.17
N ALA A 180 10.40 3.00 -6.01
CA ALA A 180 11.69 2.37 -5.80
C ALA A 180 12.28 2.63 -4.40
N TYR A 181 12.06 3.82 -3.82
CA TYR A 181 12.52 4.12 -2.46
C TYR A 181 11.74 3.34 -1.40
N LEU A 182 10.40 3.19 -1.56
CA LEU A 182 9.58 2.39 -0.64
C LEU A 182 10.03 0.93 -0.66
N THR A 183 10.13 0.37 -1.85
CA THR A 183 10.57 -1.02 -2.04
C THR A 183 11.98 -1.23 -1.49
N LEU A 184 12.93 -0.32 -1.75
CA LEU A 184 14.30 -0.43 -1.22
C LEU A 184 14.37 -0.29 0.30
N MET A 185 13.55 0.56 0.93
CA MET A 185 13.49 0.67 2.38
C MET A 185 12.94 -0.62 3.00
N ASN A 186 11.89 -1.21 2.43
CA ASN A 186 11.32 -2.47 2.87
C ASN A 186 12.34 -3.61 2.73
N LEU A 187 12.96 -3.76 1.57
CA LEU A 187 14.01 -4.75 1.35
C LEU A 187 15.22 -4.56 2.27
N ALA A 188 15.61 -3.32 2.58
CA ALA A 188 16.70 -3.06 3.53
C ALA A 188 16.31 -3.53 4.95
N ARG A 189 15.07 -3.33 5.37
CA ARG A 189 14.53 -3.87 6.62
C ARG A 189 14.56 -5.40 6.61
N ASP A 190 14.08 -6.03 5.56
CA ASP A 190 13.86 -7.47 5.47
C ASP A 190 15.18 -8.25 5.30
N GLN A 191 16.18 -7.60 4.73
CA GLN A 191 17.57 -8.07 4.68
C GLN A 191 18.38 -7.75 5.95
N HIS A 192 17.75 -7.17 6.98
CA HIS A 192 18.44 -6.74 8.21
C HIS A 192 19.65 -5.83 7.95
N GLN A 193 19.55 -4.96 6.95
CA GLN A 193 20.61 -4.01 6.65
C GLN A 193 20.74 -2.96 7.77
N SER A 194 21.86 -2.25 7.80
CA SER A 194 22.10 -1.28 8.86
C SER A 194 21.07 -0.18 8.91
N ARG A 195 20.73 0.28 10.11
CA ARG A 195 19.88 1.47 10.33
C ARG A 195 20.36 2.67 9.50
N PHE A 196 21.68 2.88 9.42
CA PHE A 196 22.27 3.96 8.63
C PHE A 196 21.83 3.94 7.16
N LYS A 197 21.72 2.74 6.55
CA LYS A 197 21.26 2.63 5.16
C LYS A 197 19.78 2.99 5.02
N ILE A 198 18.95 2.58 5.96
CA ILE A 198 17.51 2.90 5.97
C ILE A 198 17.31 4.41 6.13
N ASP A 199 18.04 5.02 7.06
CA ASP A 199 18.00 6.46 7.28
C ASP A 199 18.43 7.25 6.02
N ALA A 200 19.49 6.80 5.36
CA ALA A 200 19.95 7.42 4.11
C ALA A 200 18.92 7.31 2.98
N LEU A 201 18.26 6.15 2.82
CA LEU A 201 17.19 5.95 1.84
C LEU A 201 15.99 6.87 2.13
N PHE A 202 15.55 6.94 3.38
CA PHE A 202 14.46 7.83 3.78
C PHE A 202 14.78 9.29 3.54
N GLU A 203 15.97 9.76 3.94
CA GLU A 203 16.40 11.14 3.75
C GLU A 203 16.51 11.51 2.26
N GLU A 204 16.97 10.58 1.42
CA GLU A 204 17.00 10.83 -0.02
C GLU A 204 15.58 10.82 -0.62
N ALA A 205 14.74 9.86 -0.24
CA ALA A 205 13.36 9.75 -0.68
C ALA A 205 12.54 11.01 -0.38
N ARG A 206 12.55 11.49 0.87
CA ARG A 206 11.80 12.68 1.27
C ARG A 206 12.32 13.97 0.62
N ARG A 207 13.59 14.01 0.27
CA ARG A 207 14.18 15.16 -0.48
C ARG A 207 13.78 15.14 -1.94
N GLN A 208 13.76 13.96 -2.58
CA GLN A 208 13.45 13.79 -3.99
C GLN A 208 11.93 13.87 -4.25
N TYR A 209 11.14 13.28 -3.37
CA TYR A 209 9.69 13.17 -3.48
C TYR A 209 8.98 13.56 -2.17
N PRO A 210 9.07 14.84 -1.76
CA PRO A 210 8.65 15.29 -0.43
C PRO A 210 7.16 15.11 -0.14
N THR A 211 6.35 14.94 -1.17
CA THR A 211 4.90 14.79 -1.04
C THR A 211 4.41 13.35 -0.93
N VAL A 212 5.31 12.35 -1.00
CA VAL A 212 4.94 10.94 -0.81
C VAL A 212 4.80 10.64 0.67
N ILE A 213 3.56 10.64 1.14
CA ILE A 213 3.24 10.55 2.57
C ILE A 213 3.54 9.17 3.18
N THR A 214 3.62 8.14 2.35
CA THR A 214 3.89 6.76 2.78
C THR A 214 5.31 6.58 3.29
N TYR A 215 6.29 7.34 2.79
CA TYR A 215 7.65 7.33 3.34
C TYR A 215 7.70 7.57 4.85
N TYR A 216 6.93 8.54 5.34
CA TYR A 216 6.91 8.90 6.75
C TYR A 216 6.25 7.83 7.62
N ARG A 217 5.24 7.15 7.08
CA ARG A 217 4.59 6.02 7.73
C ARG A 217 5.54 4.82 7.87
N ASP A 218 6.19 4.45 6.78
CA ASP A 218 7.03 3.25 6.74
C ASP A 218 8.33 3.48 7.51
N TYR A 219 8.88 4.67 7.43
CA TYR A 219 10.03 5.03 8.25
C TYR A 219 9.68 5.04 9.76
N ALA A 220 8.50 5.55 10.15
CA ALA A 220 8.04 5.47 11.54
C ALA A 220 7.92 4.01 12.02
N GLU A 221 7.50 3.09 11.17
CA GLU A 221 7.52 1.66 11.50
C GLU A 221 8.93 1.14 11.77
N MET A 222 9.90 1.54 10.96
CA MET A 222 11.31 1.15 11.13
C MET A 222 11.94 1.73 12.40
N LEU A 223 11.40 2.85 12.92
CA LEU A 223 11.77 3.44 14.20
C LEU A 223 11.16 2.73 15.43
N MET A 224 10.31 1.74 15.24
CA MET A 224 9.75 0.99 16.35
C MET A 224 10.81 0.07 16.98
N PRO A 225 10.75 -0.15 18.33
CA PRO A 225 11.75 -0.96 19.04
C PRO A 225 11.92 -2.39 18.53
N ARG A 226 10.85 -2.94 17.92
CA ARG A 226 10.91 -4.30 17.33
C ARG A 226 11.72 -4.36 16.03
N TRP A 227 12.02 -3.22 15.42
CA TRP A 227 12.84 -3.13 14.23
C TRP A 227 14.21 -2.53 14.56
N TYR A 228 14.41 -1.24 14.32
CA TYR A 228 15.72 -0.60 14.44
C TYR A 228 15.77 0.53 15.47
N GLY A 229 14.62 0.92 15.99
CA GLY A 229 14.50 2.09 16.85
C GLY A 229 14.69 1.79 18.33
N ALA A 230 14.96 2.82 19.09
CA ALA A 230 14.89 2.83 20.55
C ALA A 230 13.51 3.28 21.03
N ARG A 231 13.21 3.03 22.30
CA ARG A 231 12.01 3.59 22.93
C ARG A 231 11.98 5.11 22.81
N GLY A 232 10.84 5.66 22.47
CA GLY A 232 10.63 7.10 22.30
C GLY A 232 10.99 7.65 20.93
N GLU A 233 11.73 6.93 20.10
CA GLU A 233 12.18 7.42 18.78
C GLU A 233 11.03 7.72 17.81
N VAL A 234 10.00 6.86 17.78
CA VAL A 234 8.78 7.11 17.00
C VAL A 234 8.11 8.40 17.45
N GLY A 235 8.07 8.65 18.77
CA GLY A 235 7.52 9.86 19.35
C GLY A 235 8.30 11.10 18.98
N GLU A 236 9.62 11.04 19.02
CA GLU A 236 10.49 12.15 18.62
C GLU A 236 10.32 12.45 17.13
N PHE A 237 10.31 11.44 16.29
CA PHE A 237 10.07 11.57 14.86
C PHE A 237 8.70 12.18 14.58
N ALA A 238 7.62 11.66 15.15
CA ALA A 238 6.28 12.18 14.95
C ALA A 238 6.20 13.67 15.32
N ARG A 239 6.72 14.06 16.48
CA ARG A 239 6.75 15.47 16.92
C ARG A 239 7.66 16.35 16.04
N SER A 240 8.71 15.80 15.47
CA SER A 240 9.60 16.55 14.57
C SER A 240 8.87 17.00 13.31
N LEU A 241 7.95 16.18 12.76
CA LEU A 241 7.18 16.49 11.56
C LEU A 241 6.30 17.74 11.71
N LEU A 242 5.82 18.02 12.91
CA LEU A 242 5.06 19.25 13.20
C LEU A 242 5.93 20.51 13.11
N ARG A 243 7.25 20.39 13.13
CA ARG A 243 8.21 21.49 13.01
C ARG A 243 8.89 21.53 11.65
N ASP A 244 9.24 20.36 11.11
CA ASP A 244 9.94 20.16 9.84
C ASP A 244 9.29 18.99 9.06
N PRO A 245 8.58 19.25 7.96
CA PRO A 245 8.42 20.56 7.29
C PRO A 245 7.46 21.52 8.01
N GLY A 246 6.69 21.07 9.02
CA GLY A 246 5.69 21.89 9.70
C GLY A 246 4.48 22.21 8.79
N GLY A 247 3.62 23.10 9.26
CA GLY A 247 2.41 23.50 8.53
C GLY A 247 1.49 22.32 8.19
N ASP A 248 0.74 22.44 7.10
CA ASP A 248 -0.22 21.40 6.68
C ASP A 248 0.47 20.11 6.28
N ASP A 249 1.63 20.16 5.63
CA ASP A 249 2.37 18.97 5.22
C ASP A 249 2.86 18.19 6.45
N GLY A 250 3.45 18.88 7.41
CA GLY A 250 3.88 18.25 8.66
C GLY A 250 2.72 17.63 9.43
N ALA A 251 1.57 18.30 9.47
CA ALA A 251 0.36 17.77 10.09
C ALA A 251 -0.13 16.49 9.37
N ILE A 252 -0.13 16.48 8.04
CA ILE A 252 -0.50 15.29 7.26
C ILE A 252 0.45 14.13 7.55
N PHE A 253 1.77 14.35 7.54
CA PHE A 253 2.76 13.33 7.83
C PHE A 253 2.62 12.80 9.28
N TYR A 254 2.40 13.71 10.23
CA TYR A 254 2.12 13.35 11.62
C TYR A 254 0.88 12.45 11.74
N SER A 255 -0.23 12.82 11.08
CA SER A 255 -1.44 11.99 11.07
C SER A 255 -1.20 10.60 10.46
N ARG A 256 -0.27 10.50 9.51
CA ARG A 256 0.09 9.24 8.86
C ARG A 256 0.89 8.33 9.79
N VAL A 257 1.78 8.92 10.60
CA VAL A 257 2.48 8.20 11.67
C VAL A 257 1.51 7.71 12.73
N LEU A 258 0.58 8.57 13.19
CA LEU A 258 -0.44 8.18 14.16
C LEU A 258 -1.36 7.07 13.62
N GLU A 259 -1.71 7.11 12.34
CA GLU A 259 -2.46 6.03 11.69
C GLU A 259 -1.70 4.69 11.77
N ARG A 260 -0.39 4.68 11.49
CA ARG A 260 0.42 3.46 11.59
C ARG A 260 0.47 2.92 13.02
N VAL A 261 0.64 3.80 13.98
CA VAL A 261 0.69 3.45 15.41
C VAL A 261 -0.64 2.90 15.90
N ALA A 262 -1.78 3.45 15.45
CA ALA A 262 -3.11 3.00 15.86
C ALA A 262 -3.42 1.53 15.48
N TYR A 263 -2.71 0.98 14.49
CA TYR A 263 -2.85 -0.42 14.08
C TYR A 263 -1.72 -1.32 14.60
N ASP A 264 -0.91 -0.81 15.51
CA ASP A 264 0.20 -1.59 16.06
C ASP A 264 -0.25 -2.46 17.25
N PRO A 265 0.26 -3.69 17.39
CA PRO A 265 -0.01 -4.51 18.58
C PRO A 265 0.41 -3.85 19.90
N GLU A 266 1.41 -2.97 19.86
CA GLU A 266 1.93 -2.24 21.02
C GLU A 266 1.42 -0.77 21.07
N VAL A 267 0.24 -0.52 20.49
CA VAL A 267 -0.32 0.83 20.31
C VAL A 267 -0.32 1.64 21.60
N ASP A 268 -0.67 1.05 22.74
CA ASP A 268 -0.75 1.78 24.01
C ASP A 268 0.62 2.29 24.46
N VAL A 269 1.66 1.47 24.30
CA VAL A 269 3.04 1.86 24.61
C VAL A 269 3.51 2.97 23.67
N LEU A 270 3.29 2.80 22.38
CA LEU A 270 3.71 3.76 21.36
C LEU A 270 2.97 5.10 21.50
N LEU A 271 1.67 5.09 21.79
CA LEU A 271 0.93 6.31 22.05
C LEU A 271 1.39 7.02 23.35
N ALA A 272 1.71 6.26 24.40
CA ALA A 272 2.28 6.85 25.61
C ALA A 272 3.64 7.52 25.34
N GLU A 273 4.47 6.93 24.48
CA GLU A 273 5.76 7.51 24.07
C GLU A 273 5.61 8.74 23.16
N ILE A 274 4.65 8.73 22.23
CA ILE A 274 4.34 9.89 21.39
C ILE A 274 3.77 11.03 22.24
N GLY A 275 2.90 10.70 23.21
CA GLY A 275 2.20 11.68 24.06
C GLY A 275 1.41 12.68 23.20
N PRO A 276 0.53 12.26 22.26
CA PRO A 276 -0.09 13.19 21.32
C PRO A 276 -1.03 14.13 22.07
N ASP A 277 -0.89 15.45 21.80
CA ASP A 277 -1.96 16.38 22.09
C ASP A 277 -3.15 16.05 21.19
N TRP A 278 -4.29 15.71 21.82
CA TRP A 278 -5.47 15.29 21.07
C TRP A 278 -5.96 16.35 20.08
N THR A 279 -5.89 17.63 20.45
CA THR A 279 -6.31 18.73 19.57
C THR A 279 -5.42 18.75 18.32
N VAL A 280 -4.11 18.67 18.50
CA VAL A 280 -3.14 18.62 17.38
C VAL A 280 -3.35 17.39 16.52
N ALA A 281 -3.58 16.23 17.14
CA ALA A 281 -3.82 14.99 16.41
C ALA A 281 -5.10 15.07 15.58
N ARG A 282 -6.20 15.49 16.17
CA ARG A 282 -7.48 15.66 15.48
C ARG A 282 -7.38 16.65 14.31
N ASP A 283 -6.78 17.80 14.55
CA ASP A 283 -6.61 18.84 13.53
C ASP A 283 -5.74 18.34 12.36
N ALA A 284 -4.73 17.52 12.65
CA ALA A 284 -3.89 16.89 11.63
C ALA A 284 -4.69 15.94 10.72
N PHE A 285 -5.60 15.13 11.29
CA PHE A 285 -6.51 14.31 10.47
C PHE A 285 -7.49 15.16 9.67
N GLN A 286 -8.01 16.24 10.21
CA GLN A 286 -8.91 17.16 9.50
C GLN A 286 -8.21 17.87 8.33
N ILE A 287 -6.96 18.30 8.50
CA ILE A 287 -6.14 18.87 7.42
C ILE A 287 -5.96 17.86 6.30
N ARG A 288 -5.63 16.61 6.64
CA ARG A 288 -5.48 15.54 5.66
C ARG A 288 -6.80 15.20 4.96
N GLU A 289 -7.91 15.15 5.72
CA GLU A 289 -9.25 14.94 5.17
C GLU A 289 -9.61 16.02 4.15
N LYS A 290 -9.40 17.28 4.49
CA LYS A 290 -9.67 18.41 3.61
C LYS A 290 -8.85 18.36 2.31
N ARG A 291 -7.61 17.88 2.37
CA ARG A 291 -6.70 17.86 1.21
C ARG A 291 -6.91 16.64 0.31
N TYR A 292 -7.13 15.46 0.90
CA TYR A 292 -7.14 14.18 0.17
C TYR A 292 -8.35 13.30 0.47
N GLY A 293 -9.21 13.68 1.42
CA GLY A 293 -10.12 12.74 2.07
C GLY A 293 -9.38 11.82 3.06
N LEU A 294 -10.13 10.98 3.76
CA LEU A 294 -9.54 9.93 4.60
C LEU A 294 -9.87 8.56 4.02
N SER A 295 -8.90 7.66 4.06
CA SER A 295 -9.12 6.25 3.76
C SER A 295 -9.88 5.57 4.90
N SER A 296 -10.44 4.38 4.65
CA SER A 296 -11.07 3.58 5.70
C SER A 296 -10.13 3.35 6.90
N ASN A 297 -8.86 3.04 6.65
CA ASN A 297 -7.88 2.87 7.71
C ASN A 297 -7.65 4.16 8.51
N ALA A 298 -7.58 5.31 7.84
CA ALA A 298 -7.43 6.59 8.53
C ALA A 298 -8.64 6.93 9.42
N TRP A 299 -9.87 6.60 8.96
CA TRP A 299 -11.07 6.73 9.77
C TRP A 299 -11.04 5.81 10.99
N GLY A 300 -10.60 4.56 10.83
CA GLY A 300 -10.43 3.63 11.94
C GLY A 300 -9.41 4.12 12.97
N ALA A 301 -8.26 4.63 12.52
CA ALA A 301 -7.24 5.21 13.39
C ALA A 301 -7.77 6.46 14.15
N LEU A 302 -8.47 7.35 13.46
CA LEU A 302 -9.10 8.52 14.08
C LEU A 302 -10.14 8.10 15.13
N CYS A 303 -10.95 7.08 14.84
CA CYS A 303 -11.91 6.52 15.79
C CYS A 303 -11.20 5.99 17.05
N TYR A 304 -10.11 5.26 16.88
CA TYR A 304 -9.30 4.76 18.00
C TYR A 304 -8.76 5.90 18.85
N LEU A 305 -8.07 6.85 18.25
CA LEU A 305 -7.42 7.97 18.94
C LEU A 305 -8.44 8.86 19.65
N ALA A 306 -9.59 9.12 19.03
CA ALA A 306 -10.69 9.86 19.64
C ALA A 306 -11.26 9.14 20.85
N ALA A 307 -11.42 7.82 20.79
CA ALA A 307 -11.86 7.03 21.94
C ALA A 307 -10.84 7.05 23.08
N ALA A 308 -9.56 6.92 22.77
CA ALA A 308 -8.46 7.05 23.73
C ALA A 308 -8.46 8.42 24.45
N ALA A 309 -8.75 9.47 23.69
CA ALA A 309 -8.84 10.85 24.22
C ALA A 309 -10.17 11.18 24.92
N GLY A 310 -11.15 10.28 24.91
CA GLY A 310 -12.48 10.51 25.45
C GLY A 310 -13.39 11.42 24.62
N ASP A 311 -13.00 11.71 23.37
CA ASP A 311 -13.81 12.51 22.43
C ASP A 311 -14.83 11.64 21.71
N ARG A 312 -15.94 11.35 22.41
CA ARG A 312 -17.01 10.49 21.89
C ARG A 312 -17.66 11.02 20.59
N PRO A 313 -17.92 12.32 20.43
CA PRO A 313 -18.44 12.88 19.19
C PRO A 313 -17.59 12.55 17.97
N THR A 314 -16.28 12.83 18.06
CA THR A 314 -15.32 12.53 16.98
C THR A 314 -15.20 11.02 16.75
N ALA A 315 -15.13 10.20 17.81
CA ALA A 315 -15.08 8.75 17.69
C ALA A 315 -16.32 8.19 16.96
N ARG A 316 -17.51 8.70 17.29
CA ARG A 316 -18.77 8.29 16.65
C ARG A 316 -18.84 8.66 15.18
N GLU A 317 -18.36 9.85 14.82
CA GLU A 317 -18.31 10.29 13.43
C GLU A 317 -17.31 9.45 12.63
N ALA A 318 -16.11 9.29 13.12
CA ALA A 318 -15.09 8.46 12.49
C ALA A 318 -15.56 7.00 12.32
N PHE A 319 -16.28 6.47 13.32
CA PHE A 319 -16.88 5.15 13.27
C PHE A 319 -17.86 4.98 12.11
N ARG A 320 -18.76 5.94 11.88
CA ARG A 320 -19.75 5.87 10.79
C ARG A 320 -19.07 5.76 9.43
N HIS A 321 -18.00 6.52 9.21
CA HIS A 321 -17.22 6.46 7.97
C HIS A 321 -16.43 5.15 7.84
N TRP A 322 -15.87 4.67 8.93
CA TRP A 322 -15.08 3.45 8.93
C TRP A 322 -15.92 2.20 8.65
N VAL A 323 -17.07 2.05 9.36
CA VAL A 323 -17.88 0.82 9.33
C VAL A 323 -18.53 0.53 7.98
N THR A 324 -18.69 1.53 7.12
CA THR A 324 -19.24 1.34 5.77
C THR A 324 -18.29 0.65 4.80
N HIS A 325 -16.99 0.54 5.13
CA HIS A 325 -15.95 0.06 4.23
C HIS A 325 -15.11 -1.10 4.79
N VAL A 326 -15.38 -1.56 6.02
CA VAL A 326 -14.56 -2.57 6.69
C VAL A 326 -15.36 -3.82 6.99
N ASN A 327 -14.77 -4.96 6.64
CA ASN A 327 -15.19 -6.23 7.23
C ASN A 327 -14.70 -6.28 8.67
N ILE A 328 -15.55 -5.89 9.63
CA ILE A 328 -15.26 -5.87 11.08
C ILE A 328 -14.86 -7.24 11.63
N TYR A 329 -15.05 -8.30 10.86
CA TYR A 329 -14.67 -9.67 11.20
C TYR A 329 -13.28 -10.05 10.65
N ALA A 330 -12.61 -9.18 9.90
CA ALA A 330 -11.24 -9.44 9.46
C ALA A 330 -10.33 -9.46 10.70
N ARG A 331 -9.83 -10.66 11.02
CA ARG A 331 -8.91 -10.89 12.12
C ARG A 331 -7.59 -10.17 11.88
N GLY A 332 -7.39 -9.06 12.53
CA GLY A 332 -6.12 -8.34 12.58
C GLY A 332 -6.29 -7.19 13.56
N GLY A 333 -5.62 -7.27 14.71
CA GLY A 333 -5.41 -6.24 15.75
C GLY A 333 -6.54 -5.27 16.17
N GLY A 334 -7.43 -4.93 15.26
CA GLY A 334 -8.51 -3.97 15.50
C GLY A 334 -9.84 -4.56 16.00
N GLY A 335 -10.06 -5.87 15.85
CA GLY A 335 -11.38 -6.48 16.17
C GLY A 335 -11.72 -6.44 17.65
N ASP A 336 -10.78 -6.80 18.52
CA ASP A 336 -11.00 -6.82 19.98
C ASP A 336 -11.13 -5.42 20.56
N PHE A 337 -10.33 -4.49 20.05
CA PHE A 337 -10.44 -3.08 20.37
C PHE A 337 -11.84 -2.57 20.04
N PHE A 338 -12.30 -2.87 18.85
CA PHE A 338 -13.59 -2.44 18.33
C PHE A 338 -14.75 -2.87 19.22
N LEU A 339 -14.75 -4.15 19.63
CA LEU A 339 -15.76 -4.69 20.52
C LEU A 339 -15.76 -3.99 21.89
N ARG A 340 -14.59 -3.51 22.35
CA ARG A 340 -14.47 -2.78 23.63
C ARG A 340 -15.02 -1.35 23.56
N ILE A 341 -14.78 -0.64 22.45
CA ILE A 341 -15.21 0.77 22.33
C ILE A 341 -16.64 0.95 21.82
N LEU A 342 -17.16 -0.04 21.09
CA LEU A 342 -18.49 0.05 20.47
C LEU A 342 -19.62 0.41 21.47
N PRO A 343 -19.74 -0.23 22.66
CA PRO A 343 -20.77 0.14 23.63
C PRO A 343 -20.64 1.60 24.07
N TRP A 344 -19.41 2.11 24.25
CA TRP A 344 -19.15 3.48 24.62
C TRP A 344 -19.48 4.47 23.51
N ILE A 345 -19.13 4.16 22.26
CA ILE A 345 -19.47 5.01 21.09
C ILE A 345 -20.99 5.09 20.93
N MET A 346 -21.70 3.96 21.13
CA MET A 346 -23.15 3.85 20.91
C MET A 346 -23.96 4.34 22.10
N ALA A 347 -23.34 4.68 23.23
CA ALA A 347 -24.02 5.19 24.42
C ALA A 347 -24.79 6.49 24.11
N ARG A 348 -25.90 6.74 24.84
CA ARG A 348 -26.74 7.93 24.63
C ARG A 348 -25.96 9.21 24.89
N ASP A 349 -26.37 10.29 24.23
CA ASP A 349 -25.81 11.60 24.50
C ASP A 349 -26.08 12.00 25.95
N GLY A 350 -25.04 12.47 26.63
CA GLY A 350 -25.06 12.77 28.06
C GLY A 350 -24.68 11.62 28.99
N ASP A 351 -24.45 10.41 28.44
CA ASP A 351 -23.86 9.32 29.22
C ASP A 351 -22.43 9.68 29.63
N LYS A 352 -22.19 9.66 30.95
CA LYS A 352 -20.90 10.00 31.57
C LYS A 352 -19.96 8.84 31.76
N THR A 353 -20.30 7.66 31.20
CA THR A 353 -19.39 6.52 31.23
C THR A 353 -18.04 6.93 30.67
N PRO A 354 -16.94 6.71 31.41
CA PRO A 354 -15.60 7.02 30.91
C PRO A 354 -15.29 6.18 29.67
N PRO A 355 -14.37 6.66 28.82
CA PRO A 355 -13.88 5.86 27.71
C PRO A 355 -13.28 4.56 28.24
N PRO A 356 -13.37 3.45 27.47
CA PRO A 356 -12.74 2.23 27.87
C PRO A 356 -11.23 2.45 28.01
N GLN A 357 -10.64 1.85 29.02
CA GLN A 357 -9.17 1.77 29.10
C GLN A 357 -8.70 0.90 27.94
N LEU A 358 -7.86 1.47 27.14
CA LEU A 358 -7.32 0.89 25.90
C LEU A 358 -6.04 0.13 26.22
#